data_90fb7e4600ce3b2810eaeb99bf6a10a4
#
_entry.id   90fb7e4600ce3b2810eaeb99bf6a10a4
#
_cell.length_a   1.000
_cell.length_b   1.000
_cell.length_c   1.000
_cell.angle_alpha   90.00
_cell.angle_beta   90.00
_cell.angle_gamma   90.00
#
_symmetry.space_group_name_H-M   'P 1'
#
loop_
_entity.id
_entity.type
_entity.pdbx_description
1 polymer ?
#
loop_
_entity_poly.entity_id
_entity_poly.type
_entity_poly.pdbx_seq_one_letter_code
_entity_poly.pdbx_strand_id
1 'polypeptide(L)'
;MAAQALSGIAKDLNKMSAKSTIKLLVPDDKQGQLYKWVAILTGSKNTLKGVGFFLGGLLLTLIGFQGAVLAMAVMLSLVWVGSLICLKKESGKAKFKPKFKDILSKSRPINILSGARFLLFGARDVWFVVALPVFLASQLDWNHWQVGSFLALWVVGYGLVQSIAPNFTKTSQDVPKTQAVVWNALLTLSPLALGLALWQHLPVTQSIIIGLGLFGILFAINSSLHSYLIVSYSRADGVSLDVGFYYMANAAGRLLGTILSGWVYQQWGLIACLMISTLLLLLSTAAISFLPARDSVKEPQ
;
A
#
# COMPACT_ATOMS: atom_id res chain seq x y z
N MET A 1 2.97 24.07 2.95
CA MET A 1 1.91 23.46 2.11
C MET A 1 2.41 23.17 0.70
N ALA A 2 2.83 24.14 -0.13
CA ALA A 2 3.28 23.93 -1.51
C ALA A 2 4.45 22.94 -1.66
N ALA A 3 5.51 23.08 -0.85
CA ALA A 3 6.66 22.16 -0.85
C ALA A 3 6.26 20.71 -0.56
N GLN A 4 5.31 20.50 0.36
CA GLN A 4 4.77 19.18 0.69
C GLN A 4 4.00 18.57 -0.49
N ALA A 5 3.22 19.37 -1.21
CA ALA A 5 2.48 18.95 -2.40
C ALA A 5 3.45 18.53 -3.52
N LEU A 6 4.48 19.34 -3.80
CA LEU A 6 5.52 19.03 -4.78
C LEU A 6 6.28 17.74 -4.44
N SER A 7 6.65 17.55 -3.17
CA SER A 7 7.26 16.31 -2.69
C SER A 7 6.35 15.10 -2.89
N GLY A 8 5.04 15.25 -2.65
CA GLY A 8 4.03 14.21 -2.90
C GLY A 8 3.97 13.80 -4.37
N ILE A 9 3.90 14.79 -5.27
CA ILE A 9 3.89 14.57 -6.73
C ILE A 9 5.16 13.83 -7.18
N ALA A 10 6.33 14.31 -6.78
CA ALA A 10 7.61 13.68 -7.14
C ALA A 10 7.70 12.22 -6.65
N LYS A 11 7.24 11.96 -5.44
CA LYS A 11 7.18 10.61 -4.86
C LYS A 11 6.26 9.66 -5.63
N ASP A 12 5.10 10.13 -6.08
CA ASP A 12 4.14 9.29 -6.81
C ASP A 12 4.59 9.06 -8.26
N LEU A 13 5.17 10.06 -8.92
CA LEU A 13 5.82 9.88 -10.22
C LEU A 13 6.94 8.83 -10.17
N ASN A 14 7.79 8.86 -9.15
CA ASN A 14 8.84 7.86 -8.96
C ASN A 14 8.27 6.44 -8.79
N LYS A 15 7.16 6.29 -8.01
CA LYS A 15 6.50 4.98 -7.86
C LYS A 15 5.94 4.44 -9.18
N MET A 16 5.31 5.31 -9.96
CA MET A 16 4.73 4.95 -11.26
C MET A 16 5.84 4.54 -12.24
N SER A 17 6.88 5.36 -12.36
CA SER A 17 8.03 5.10 -13.22
C SER A 17 8.70 3.75 -12.86
N ALA A 18 9.03 3.53 -11.59
CA ALA A 18 9.68 2.29 -11.16
C ALA A 18 8.86 1.03 -11.50
N LYS A 19 7.54 1.05 -11.31
CA LYS A 19 6.68 -0.10 -11.66
C LYS A 19 6.53 -0.30 -13.16
N SER A 20 6.42 0.79 -13.92
CA SER A 20 6.37 0.72 -15.38
C SER A 20 7.66 0.14 -15.95
N THR A 21 8.81 0.55 -15.41
CA THR A 21 10.11 0.02 -15.83
C THR A 21 10.22 -1.48 -15.58
N ILE A 22 9.78 -1.97 -14.40
CA ILE A 22 9.79 -3.42 -14.12
C ILE A 22 8.95 -4.18 -15.15
N LYS A 23 7.76 -3.68 -15.51
CA LYS A 23 6.89 -4.31 -16.52
C LYS A 23 7.56 -4.39 -17.88
N LEU A 24 8.32 -3.37 -18.27
CA LEU A 24 9.03 -3.33 -19.55
C LEU A 24 10.28 -4.22 -19.59
N LEU A 25 10.91 -4.48 -18.42
CA LEU A 25 12.13 -5.28 -18.33
C LEU A 25 11.87 -6.77 -18.17
N VAL A 26 10.71 -7.15 -17.68
CA VAL A 26 10.37 -8.57 -17.44
C VAL A 26 9.51 -9.08 -18.59
N PRO A 27 9.92 -10.16 -19.28
CA PRO A 27 9.13 -10.79 -20.34
C PRO A 27 7.75 -11.24 -19.84
N ASP A 28 6.75 -11.17 -20.72
CA ASP A 28 5.35 -11.47 -20.37
C ASP A 28 5.10 -12.95 -19.98
N ASP A 29 5.96 -13.85 -20.40
CA ASP A 29 5.93 -15.27 -20.04
C ASP A 29 6.47 -15.55 -18.62
N LYS A 30 7.19 -14.58 -18.01
CA LYS A 30 7.82 -14.72 -16.67
C LYS A 30 7.05 -14.01 -15.56
N GLN A 31 5.76 -14.28 -15.41
CA GLN A 31 4.90 -13.59 -14.45
C GLN A 31 5.32 -13.78 -12.99
N GLY A 32 5.85 -14.93 -12.61
CA GLY A 32 6.40 -15.16 -11.26
C GLY A 32 7.59 -14.24 -10.96
N GLN A 33 8.43 -13.95 -11.96
CA GLN A 33 9.54 -13.01 -11.83
C GLN A 33 9.03 -11.56 -11.71
N LEU A 34 8.02 -11.19 -12.49
CA LEU A 34 7.34 -9.90 -12.38
C LEU A 34 6.79 -9.68 -10.97
N TYR A 35 6.09 -10.68 -10.44
CA TYR A 35 5.54 -10.61 -9.08
C TYR A 35 6.64 -10.43 -8.04
N LYS A 36 7.71 -11.22 -8.12
CA LYS A 36 8.86 -11.12 -7.21
C LYS A 36 9.45 -9.71 -7.19
N TRP A 37 9.74 -9.12 -8.35
CA TRP A 37 10.31 -7.78 -8.42
C TRP A 37 9.36 -6.68 -7.94
N VAL A 38 8.08 -6.77 -8.26
CA VAL A 38 7.05 -5.82 -7.77
C VAL A 38 6.90 -5.93 -6.26
N ALA A 39 6.95 -7.14 -5.69
CA ALA A 39 6.86 -7.38 -4.24
C ALA A 39 8.07 -6.80 -3.51
N ILE A 40 9.29 -7.08 -3.98
CA ILE A 40 10.53 -6.55 -3.42
C ILE A 40 10.54 -5.02 -3.50
N LEU A 41 10.21 -4.43 -4.64
CA LEU A 41 10.15 -2.96 -4.80
C LEU A 41 9.16 -2.32 -3.82
N THR A 42 7.99 -2.92 -3.66
CA THR A 42 6.93 -2.35 -2.83
C THR A 42 7.22 -2.55 -1.34
N GLY A 43 7.69 -3.73 -0.97
CA GLY A 43 8.02 -4.09 0.41
C GLY A 43 9.23 -3.33 0.94
N SER A 44 10.33 -3.27 0.17
CA SER A 44 11.51 -2.49 0.56
C SER A 44 11.20 -1.01 0.80
N LYS A 45 10.35 -0.39 -0.03
CA LYS A 45 9.89 0.99 0.21
C LYS A 45 9.15 1.15 1.53
N ASN A 46 8.31 0.18 1.91
CA ASN A 46 7.58 0.24 3.17
C ASN A 46 8.50 -0.02 4.37
N THR A 47 9.42 -0.98 4.27
CA THR A 47 10.46 -1.22 5.29
C THR A 47 11.29 0.02 5.52
N LEU A 48 11.84 0.62 4.45
CA LEU A 48 12.65 1.84 4.54
C LEU A 48 11.86 3.04 5.08
N LYS A 49 10.54 3.10 4.84
CA LYS A 49 9.69 4.12 5.44
C LYS A 49 9.62 3.98 6.96
N GLY A 50 9.49 2.76 7.48
CA GLY A 50 9.51 2.50 8.92
C GLY A 50 10.88 2.82 9.54
N VAL A 51 11.98 2.41 8.89
CA VAL A 51 13.35 2.78 9.31
C VAL A 51 13.54 4.29 9.29
N GLY A 52 12.97 4.99 8.29
CA GLY A 52 13.02 6.44 8.20
C GLY A 52 12.38 7.17 9.38
N PHE A 53 11.41 6.56 10.06
CA PHE A 53 10.85 7.11 11.30
C PHE A 53 11.90 7.19 12.42
N PHE A 54 12.64 6.10 12.64
CA PHE A 54 13.70 6.06 13.65
C PHE A 54 14.87 6.97 13.27
N LEU A 55 15.28 6.96 12.00
CA LEU A 55 16.35 7.81 11.51
C LEU A 55 15.98 9.29 11.63
N GLY A 56 14.74 9.66 11.29
CA GLY A 56 14.25 11.03 11.45
C GLY A 56 14.23 11.48 12.90
N GLY A 57 13.79 10.62 13.82
CA GLY A 57 13.84 10.88 15.26
C GLY A 57 15.27 11.06 15.77
N LEU A 58 16.20 10.19 15.34
CA LEU A 58 17.62 10.27 15.68
C LEU A 58 18.25 11.58 15.20
N LEU A 59 18.07 11.93 13.93
CA LEU A 59 18.58 13.18 13.37
C LEU A 59 18.04 14.41 14.11
N LEU A 60 16.73 14.40 14.41
CA LEU A 60 16.10 15.49 15.15
C LEU A 60 16.71 15.67 16.55
N THR A 61 17.01 14.57 17.22
CA THR A 61 17.60 14.57 18.56
C THR A 61 19.07 15.01 18.54
N LEU A 62 19.88 14.56 17.55
CA LEU A 62 21.33 14.82 17.51
C LEU A 62 21.67 16.21 16.96
N ILE A 63 20.98 16.68 15.93
CA ILE A 63 21.34 17.88 15.16
C ILE A 63 20.20 18.89 15.04
N GLY A 64 19.09 18.66 15.74
CA GLY A 64 17.93 19.55 15.75
C GLY A 64 17.19 19.58 14.40
N PHE A 65 16.10 20.36 14.34
CA PHE A 65 15.22 20.39 13.16
C PHE A 65 15.91 20.92 11.90
N GLN A 66 16.64 22.04 12.02
CA GLN A 66 17.34 22.65 10.88
C GLN A 66 18.45 21.74 10.35
N GLY A 67 19.27 21.16 11.24
CA GLY A 67 20.30 20.21 10.87
C GLY A 67 19.75 18.96 10.20
N ALA A 68 18.67 18.39 10.70
CA ALA A 68 18.00 17.23 10.11
C ALA A 68 17.49 17.52 8.69
N VAL A 69 16.84 18.67 8.47
CA VAL A 69 16.37 19.11 7.15
C VAL A 69 17.54 19.31 6.18
N LEU A 70 18.61 19.95 6.64
CA LEU A 70 19.81 20.18 5.81
C LEU A 70 20.50 18.85 5.44
N ALA A 71 20.67 17.94 6.39
CA ALA A 71 21.22 16.60 6.13
C ALA A 71 20.40 15.84 5.10
N MET A 72 19.08 15.83 5.21
CA MET A 72 18.18 15.21 4.22
C MET A 72 18.30 15.87 2.85
N ALA A 73 18.41 17.21 2.78
CA ALA A 73 18.60 17.94 1.52
C ALA A 73 19.91 17.57 0.83
N VAL A 74 21.00 17.48 1.60
CA VAL A 74 22.32 17.06 1.08
C VAL A 74 22.25 15.62 0.54
N MET A 75 21.68 14.68 1.30
CA MET A 75 21.55 13.29 0.86
C MET A 75 20.70 13.18 -0.43
N LEU A 76 19.59 13.90 -0.52
CA LEU A 76 18.78 13.94 -1.73
C LEU A 76 19.52 14.53 -2.92
N SER A 77 20.32 15.58 -2.71
CA SER A 77 21.14 16.18 -3.76
C SER A 77 22.22 15.20 -4.27
N LEU A 78 22.86 14.45 -3.39
CA LEU A 78 23.82 13.41 -3.77
C LEU A 78 23.15 12.30 -4.60
N VAL A 79 21.96 11.83 -4.19
CA VAL A 79 21.19 10.83 -4.95
C VAL A 79 20.79 11.40 -6.32
N TRP A 80 20.37 12.66 -6.38
CA TRP A 80 20.01 13.32 -7.63
C TRP A 80 21.20 13.41 -8.59
N VAL A 81 22.34 13.90 -8.14
CA VAL A 81 23.58 13.95 -8.93
C VAL A 81 24.02 12.56 -9.39
N GLY A 82 24.02 11.58 -8.47
CA GLY A 82 24.33 10.19 -8.80
C GLY A 82 23.38 9.63 -9.87
N SER A 83 22.08 9.95 -9.79
CA SER A 83 21.10 9.54 -10.79
C SER A 83 21.38 10.15 -12.18
N LEU A 84 21.80 11.42 -12.23
CA LEU A 84 22.14 12.07 -13.50
C LEU A 84 23.36 11.44 -14.18
N ILE A 85 24.32 10.95 -13.36
CA ILE A 85 25.54 10.33 -13.87
C ILE A 85 25.30 8.87 -14.29
N CYS A 86 24.56 8.10 -13.47
CA CYS A 86 24.44 6.65 -13.63
C CYS A 86 23.29 6.23 -14.54
N LEU A 87 22.21 7.03 -14.68
CA LEU A 87 21.07 6.66 -15.49
C LEU A 87 21.34 6.92 -16.98
N LYS A 88 21.22 5.87 -17.80
CA LYS A 88 21.29 6.00 -19.25
C LYS A 88 20.09 6.81 -19.78
N LYS A 89 20.34 7.70 -20.74
CA LYS A 89 19.33 8.61 -21.37
C LYS A 89 18.20 7.90 -22.13
N GLU A 90 18.26 6.61 -22.32
CA GLU A 90 17.26 5.83 -23.06
C GLU A 90 16.07 5.40 -22.20
N SER A 91 15.34 6.36 -21.65
CA SER A 91 13.97 6.11 -21.22
C SER A 91 13.08 6.16 -22.47
N GLY A 92 12.54 5.02 -22.87
CA GLY A 92 11.69 4.92 -24.05
C GLY A 92 10.63 6.03 -24.06
N LYS A 93 10.50 6.74 -25.17
CA LYS A 93 9.49 7.79 -25.35
C LYS A 93 8.13 7.14 -25.21
N ALA A 94 7.29 7.62 -24.30
CA ALA A 94 5.90 7.20 -24.20
C ALA A 94 5.23 7.42 -25.57
N LYS A 95 4.80 6.34 -26.22
CA LYS A 95 4.10 6.39 -27.52
C LYS A 95 2.74 7.08 -27.40
N PHE A 96 2.18 7.15 -26.21
CA PHE A 96 0.88 7.71 -25.92
C PHE A 96 0.99 8.93 -25.00
N LYS A 97 0.44 10.08 -25.43
CA LYS A 97 0.27 11.28 -24.62
C LYS A 97 -1.14 11.25 -24.01
N PRO A 98 -1.32 10.94 -22.71
CA PRO A 98 -2.65 10.90 -22.11
C PRO A 98 -3.30 12.28 -22.15
N LYS A 99 -4.55 12.33 -22.60
CA LYS A 99 -5.40 13.53 -22.50
C LYS A 99 -6.12 13.52 -21.16
N PHE A 100 -6.52 14.68 -20.66
CA PHE A 100 -7.29 14.78 -19.39
C PHE A 100 -8.55 13.90 -19.37
N LYS A 101 -9.14 13.64 -20.54
CA LYS A 101 -10.28 12.72 -20.72
C LYS A 101 -9.95 11.24 -20.45
N ASP A 102 -8.66 10.88 -20.45
CA ASP A 102 -8.18 9.51 -20.24
C ASP A 102 -7.81 9.23 -18.77
N ILE A 103 -8.19 10.12 -17.83
CA ILE A 103 -7.94 9.95 -16.38
C ILE A 103 -8.63 8.69 -15.84
N LEU A 104 -9.81 8.36 -16.39
CA LEU A 104 -10.49 7.09 -16.06
C LEU A 104 -9.98 6.00 -17.00
N SER A 105 -9.53 4.88 -16.43
CA SER A 105 -9.12 3.74 -17.26
C SER A 105 -10.33 3.19 -18.03
N LYS A 106 -10.13 2.88 -19.31
CA LYS A 106 -11.15 2.21 -20.16
C LYS A 106 -11.13 0.70 -19.97
N SER A 107 -10.13 0.17 -19.26
CA SER A 107 -10.00 -1.27 -19.01
C SER A 107 -10.82 -1.69 -17.80
N ARG A 108 -11.76 -2.61 -18.01
CA ARG A 108 -12.59 -3.18 -16.94
C ARG A 108 -11.74 -3.79 -15.79
N PRO A 109 -10.69 -4.60 -16.05
CA PRO A 109 -9.85 -5.14 -14.96
C PRO A 109 -9.18 -4.05 -14.12
N ILE A 110 -8.67 -3.00 -14.76
CA ILE A 110 -8.01 -1.87 -14.08
C ILE A 110 -9.00 -1.14 -13.17
N ASN A 111 -10.24 -0.92 -13.64
CA ASN A 111 -11.28 -0.26 -12.83
C ASN A 111 -11.66 -1.12 -11.61
N ILE A 112 -11.83 -2.43 -11.78
CA ILE A 112 -12.11 -3.37 -10.68
C ILE A 112 -10.97 -3.37 -9.67
N LEU A 113 -9.73 -3.50 -10.10
CA LEU A 113 -8.55 -3.50 -9.23
C LEU A 113 -8.37 -2.16 -8.51
N SER A 114 -8.66 -1.05 -9.18
CA SER A 114 -8.60 0.29 -8.59
C SER A 114 -9.69 0.49 -7.53
N GLY A 115 -10.92 0.04 -7.79
CA GLY A 115 -12.01 0.04 -6.82
C GLY A 115 -11.71 -0.86 -5.61
N ALA A 116 -11.24 -2.08 -5.84
CA ALA A 116 -10.83 -2.98 -4.78
C ALA A 116 -9.67 -2.40 -3.95
N ARG A 117 -8.73 -1.71 -4.58
CA ARG A 117 -7.62 -1.03 -3.88
C ARG A 117 -8.09 0.15 -3.04
N PHE A 118 -9.03 0.93 -3.54
CA PHE A 118 -9.69 2.01 -2.79
C PHE A 118 -10.28 1.46 -1.49
N LEU A 119 -11.07 0.39 -1.59
CA LEU A 119 -11.72 -0.26 -0.45
C LEU A 119 -10.69 -0.88 0.52
N LEU A 120 -9.70 -1.60 0.01
CA LEU A 120 -8.64 -2.26 0.79
C LEU A 120 -7.86 -1.25 1.66
N PHE A 121 -7.48 -0.12 1.08
CA PHE A 121 -6.71 0.90 1.82
C PHE A 121 -7.60 1.78 2.70
N GLY A 122 -8.83 2.03 2.31
CA GLY A 122 -9.85 2.63 3.17
C GLY A 122 -10.10 1.78 4.41
N ALA A 123 -10.24 0.47 4.24
CA ALA A 123 -10.44 -0.49 5.33
C ALA A 123 -9.28 -0.48 6.35
N ARG A 124 -8.04 -0.34 5.90
CA ARG A 124 -6.92 -0.19 6.83
C ARG A 124 -6.97 1.16 7.54
N ASP A 125 -7.10 2.24 6.78
CA ASP A 125 -6.90 3.58 7.33
C ASP A 125 -8.07 4.03 8.22
N VAL A 126 -9.26 3.40 8.11
CA VAL A 126 -10.42 3.71 8.97
C VAL A 126 -10.20 3.41 10.47
N TRP A 127 -9.26 2.54 10.81
CA TRP A 127 -8.95 2.26 12.22
C TRP A 127 -7.46 2.47 12.56
N PHE A 128 -6.55 2.35 11.57
CA PHE A 128 -5.11 2.32 11.82
C PHE A 128 -4.48 3.72 11.97
N VAL A 129 -4.96 4.74 11.22
CA VAL A 129 -4.23 6.01 11.07
C VAL A 129 -4.53 6.99 12.20
N VAL A 130 -5.76 7.09 12.67
CA VAL A 130 -6.19 8.00 13.73
C VAL A 130 -6.71 7.23 14.95
N ALA A 131 -7.67 6.33 14.75
CA ALA A 131 -8.35 5.65 15.84
C ALA A 131 -7.39 4.82 16.69
N LEU A 132 -6.52 4.00 16.08
CA LEU A 132 -5.59 3.16 16.83
C LEU A 132 -4.56 3.96 17.65
N PRO A 133 -3.81 4.94 17.10
CA PRO A 133 -2.90 5.76 17.90
C PRO A 133 -3.58 6.45 19.07
N VAL A 134 -4.77 7.03 18.84
CA VAL A 134 -5.55 7.70 19.90
C VAL A 134 -5.99 6.69 20.96
N PHE A 135 -6.47 5.51 20.55
CA PHE A 135 -6.87 4.44 21.46
C PHE A 135 -5.70 3.96 22.33
N LEU A 136 -4.52 3.71 21.74
CA LEU A 136 -3.32 3.30 22.47
C LEU A 136 -2.90 4.34 23.53
N ALA A 137 -2.96 5.62 23.16
CA ALA A 137 -2.60 6.71 24.08
C ALA A 137 -3.66 6.93 25.17
N SER A 138 -4.97 6.90 24.85
CA SER A 138 -6.03 7.29 25.77
C SER A 138 -6.61 6.14 26.60
N GLN A 139 -6.52 4.89 26.13
CA GLN A 139 -7.10 3.72 26.81
C GLN A 139 -6.04 2.78 27.39
N LEU A 140 -4.82 2.80 26.87
CA LEU A 140 -3.70 1.98 27.35
C LEU A 140 -2.59 2.81 27.98
N ASP A 141 -2.77 4.14 28.09
CA ASP A 141 -1.81 5.09 28.67
C ASP A 141 -0.40 5.02 28.04
N TRP A 142 -0.34 4.61 26.76
CA TRP A 142 0.93 4.58 26.05
C TRP A 142 1.40 6.01 25.73
N ASN A 143 2.66 6.30 26.04
CA ASN A 143 3.26 7.57 25.66
C ASN A 143 3.53 7.65 24.14
N HIS A 144 3.77 8.86 23.63
CA HIS A 144 3.97 9.10 22.20
C HIS A 144 5.13 8.29 21.60
N TRP A 145 6.17 8.02 22.39
CA TRP A 145 7.30 7.21 21.94
C TRP A 145 6.94 5.74 21.78
N GLN A 146 6.18 5.19 22.71
CA GLN A 146 5.69 3.81 22.66
C GLN A 146 4.77 3.60 21.44
N VAL A 147 3.78 4.51 21.25
CA VAL A 147 2.88 4.46 20.10
C VAL A 147 3.65 4.58 18.79
N GLY A 148 4.53 5.58 18.68
CA GLY A 148 5.32 5.83 17.48
C GLY A 148 6.23 4.66 17.11
N SER A 149 6.97 4.12 18.09
CA SER A 149 7.88 3.00 17.88
C SER A 149 7.13 1.71 17.50
N PHE A 150 6.01 1.42 18.16
CA PHE A 150 5.18 0.27 17.86
C PHE A 150 4.66 0.30 16.41
N LEU A 151 4.10 1.43 15.99
CA LEU A 151 3.60 1.59 14.62
C LEU A 151 4.73 1.60 13.58
N ALA A 152 5.88 2.18 13.90
CA ALA A 152 7.05 2.15 13.01
C ALA A 152 7.58 0.72 12.84
N LEU A 153 7.72 -0.05 13.91
CA LEU A 153 8.09 -1.47 13.86
C LEU A 153 7.08 -2.29 13.08
N TRP A 154 5.79 -2.02 13.25
CA TRP A 154 4.74 -2.66 12.45
C TRP A 154 4.91 -2.36 10.95
N VAL A 155 5.22 -1.12 10.56
CA VAL A 155 5.46 -0.75 9.15
C VAL A 155 6.71 -1.45 8.60
N VAL A 156 7.78 -1.61 9.40
CA VAL A 156 8.96 -2.39 9.03
C VAL A 156 8.58 -3.85 8.77
N GLY A 157 7.93 -4.49 9.73
CA GLY A 157 7.48 -5.89 9.62
C GLY A 157 6.52 -6.10 8.44
N TYR A 158 5.57 -5.20 8.26
CA TYR A 158 4.68 -5.18 7.10
C TYR A 158 5.46 -5.14 5.77
N GLY A 159 6.49 -4.29 5.66
CA GLY A 159 7.31 -4.19 4.45
C GLY A 159 8.13 -5.45 4.19
N LEU A 160 8.68 -6.10 5.24
CA LEU A 160 9.39 -7.36 5.13
C LEU A 160 8.48 -8.48 4.63
N VAL A 161 7.32 -8.67 5.26
CA VAL A 161 6.32 -9.67 4.83
C VAL A 161 5.89 -9.41 3.39
N GLN A 162 5.68 -8.15 3.02
CA GLN A 162 5.30 -7.77 1.66
C GLN A 162 6.37 -8.15 0.63
N SER A 163 7.66 -8.03 0.96
CA SER A 163 8.77 -8.40 0.08
C SER A 163 8.83 -9.90 -0.20
N ILE A 164 8.47 -10.73 0.80
CA ILE A 164 8.49 -12.19 0.70
C ILE A 164 7.12 -12.80 0.39
N ALA A 165 6.09 -11.98 0.19
CA ALA A 165 4.74 -12.43 -0.11
C ALA A 165 4.63 -13.44 -1.27
N PRO A 166 5.42 -13.35 -2.36
CA PRO A 166 5.42 -14.36 -3.42
C PRO A 166 5.70 -15.78 -2.93
N ASN A 167 6.45 -15.95 -1.84
CA ASN A 167 6.76 -17.27 -1.28
C ASN A 167 5.54 -17.96 -0.64
N PHE A 168 4.59 -17.17 -0.16
CA PHE A 168 3.35 -17.66 0.46
C PHE A 168 2.23 -17.91 -0.54
N THR A 169 2.27 -17.21 -1.67
CA THR A 169 1.20 -17.24 -2.67
C THR A 169 1.51 -18.18 -3.84
N LYS A 170 2.43 -19.12 -3.67
CA LYS A 170 2.94 -20.14 -4.63
C LYS A 170 2.32 -20.05 -6.03
N THR A 171 3.07 -19.49 -6.98
CA THR A 171 2.63 -19.48 -8.36
C THR A 171 3.81 -19.67 -9.29
N SER A 172 3.78 -20.75 -10.02
CA SER A 172 4.85 -21.09 -10.98
C SER A 172 4.74 -20.27 -12.26
N GLN A 173 3.56 -19.81 -12.67
CA GLN A 173 3.37 -19.08 -13.93
C GLN A 173 2.42 -17.88 -13.85
N ASP A 174 1.26 -17.99 -13.20
CA ASP A 174 0.31 -16.87 -13.03
C ASP A 174 -0.30 -16.89 -11.63
N VAL A 175 -0.56 -15.71 -11.02
CA VAL A 175 -1.33 -15.63 -9.77
C VAL A 175 -2.81 -15.71 -10.13
N PRO A 176 -3.50 -16.83 -9.82
CA PRO A 176 -4.91 -16.94 -10.14
C PRO A 176 -5.70 -15.89 -9.38
N LYS A 177 -6.72 -15.31 -10.02
CA LYS A 177 -7.75 -14.47 -9.39
C LYS A 177 -8.22 -15.04 -8.04
N THR A 178 -8.38 -16.36 -7.99
CA THR A 178 -8.84 -17.10 -6.81
C THR A 178 -7.95 -16.84 -5.58
N GLN A 179 -6.64 -16.74 -5.75
CA GLN A 179 -5.74 -16.43 -4.63
C GLN A 179 -5.99 -15.01 -4.08
N ALA A 180 -6.20 -14.01 -4.95
CA ALA A 180 -6.51 -12.66 -4.51
C ALA A 180 -7.82 -12.62 -3.72
N VAL A 181 -8.84 -13.35 -4.16
CA VAL A 181 -10.12 -13.47 -3.44
C VAL A 181 -9.93 -14.16 -2.08
N VAL A 182 -9.24 -15.30 -2.03
CA VAL A 182 -9.01 -16.07 -0.79
C VAL A 182 -8.23 -15.24 0.23
N TRP A 183 -7.10 -14.64 -0.17
CA TRP A 183 -6.30 -13.83 0.75
C TRP A 183 -7.05 -12.58 1.24
N ASN A 184 -7.90 -11.97 0.39
CA ASN A 184 -8.69 -10.82 0.82
C ASN A 184 -9.84 -11.24 1.75
N ALA A 185 -10.46 -12.40 1.53
CA ALA A 185 -11.46 -12.96 2.43
C ALA A 185 -10.84 -13.32 3.80
N LEU A 186 -9.65 -13.91 3.83
CA LEU A 186 -8.91 -14.16 5.07
C LEU A 186 -8.58 -12.86 5.81
N LEU A 187 -8.18 -11.81 5.08
CA LEU A 187 -7.93 -10.50 5.67
C LEU A 187 -9.18 -9.92 6.32
N THR A 188 -10.36 -10.15 5.75
CA THR A 188 -11.63 -9.67 6.30
C THR A 188 -11.92 -10.22 7.70
N LEU A 189 -11.47 -11.44 7.98
CA LEU A 189 -11.66 -12.07 9.29
C LEU A 189 -10.83 -11.39 10.40
N SER A 190 -9.71 -10.74 10.06
CA SER A 190 -8.83 -10.18 11.08
C SER A 190 -9.40 -8.97 11.84
N PRO A 191 -9.94 -7.90 11.20
CA PRO A 191 -10.59 -6.83 11.96
C PRO A 191 -11.90 -7.27 12.59
N LEU A 192 -12.62 -8.24 12.00
CA LEU A 192 -13.80 -8.83 12.61
C LEU A 192 -13.45 -9.55 13.92
N ALA A 193 -12.46 -10.42 13.90
CA ALA A 193 -12.00 -11.15 15.08
C ALA A 193 -11.48 -10.21 16.18
N LEU A 194 -10.71 -9.18 15.79
CA LEU A 194 -10.24 -8.16 16.73
C LEU A 194 -11.42 -7.39 17.35
N GLY A 195 -12.39 -6.97 16.54
CA GLY A 195 -13.59 -6.29 17.03
C GLY A 195 -14.41 -7.14 17.99
N LEU A 196 -14.59 -8.43 17.69
CA LEU A 196 -15.26 -9.39 18.58
C LEU A 196 -14.49 -9.62 19.86
N ALA A 197 -13.16 -9.73 19.82
CA ALA A 197 -12.32 -9.89 21.00
C ALA A 197 -12.45 -8.69 21.96
N LEU A 198 -12.45 -7.47 21.42
CA LEU A 198 -12.65 -6.26 22.22
C LEU A 198 -14.09 -6.16 22.76
N TRP A 199 -15.07 -6.58 22.00
CA TRP A 199 -16.49 -6.60 22.44
C TRP A 199 -16.72 -7.61 23.56
N GLN A 200 -16.03 -8.75 23.54
CA GLN A 200 -16.08 -9.77 24.60
C GLN A 200 -15.19 -9.43 25.80
N HIS A 201 -14.63 -8.22 25.87
CA HIS A 201 -13.75 -7.76 26.94
C HIS A 201 -12.51 -8.65 27.18
N LEU A 202 -12.00 -9.30 26.13
CA LEU A 202 -10.73 -10.02 26.23
C LEU A 202 -9.57 -9.04 26.52
N PRO A 203 -8.43 -9.51 27.05
CA PRO A 203 -7.31 -8.64 27.40
C PRO A 203 -6.92 -7.72 26.24
N VAL A 204 -7.17 -6.41 26.40
CA VAL A 204 -7.14 -5.41 25.32
C VAL A 204 -5.77 -5.33 24.66
N THR A 205 -4.70 -5.22 25.47
CA THR A 205 -3.34 -5.08 24.96
C THR A 205 -2.92 -6.27 24.09
N GLN A 206 -3.16 -7.50 24.57
CA GLN A 206 -2.85 -8.72 23.82
C GLN A 206 -3.67 -8.80 22.54
N SER A 207 -4.97 -8.51 22.61
CA SER A 207 -5.86 -8.52 21.45
C SER A 207 -5.40 -7.55 20.38
N ILE A 208 -5.00 -6.33 20.75
CA ILE A 208 -4.46 -5.33 19.80
C ILE A 208 -3.15 -5.80 19.18
N ILE A 209 -2.19 -6.27 19.98
CA ILE A 209 -0.87 -6.70 19.47
C ILE A 209 -1.02 -7.87 18.50
N ILE A 210 -1.76 -8.92 18.90
CA ILE A 210 -1.97 -10.12 18.08
C ILE A 210 -2.81 -9.78 16.84
N GLY A 211 -3.92 -9.06 17.04
CA GLY A 211 -4.82 -8.67 15.93
C GLY A 211 -4.13 -7.78 14.90
N LEU A 212 -3.32 -6.81 15.35
CA LEU A 212 -2.54 -5.95 14.45
C LEU A 212 -1.42 -6.72 13.74
N GLY A 213 -0.77 -7.67 14.42
CA GLY A 213 0.22 -8.56 13.83
C GLY A 213 -0.39 -9.41 12.70
N LEU A 214 -1.50 -10.08 12.99
CA LEU A 214 -2.23 -10.90 12.00
C LEU A 214 -2.73 -10.05 10.82
N PHE A 215 -3.38 -8.92 11.12
CA PHE A 215 -3.81 -7.97 10.08
C PHE A 215 -2.64 -7.52 9.22
N GLY A 216 -1.48 -7.21 9.84
CA GLY A 216 -0.28 -6.77 9.12
C GLY A 216 0.24 -7.80 8.12
N ILE A 217 0.30 -9.06 8.51
CA ILE A 217 0.73 -10.17 7.64
C ILE A 217 -0.25 -10.33 6.47
N LEU A 218 -1.54 -10.46 6.75
CA LEU A 218 -2.57 -10.67 5.73
C LEU A 218 -2.69 -9.46 4.79
N PHE A 219 -2.60 -8.24 5.34
CA PHE A 219 -2.65 -7.01 4.56
C PHE A 219 -1.39 -6.86 3.67
N ALA A 220 -0.22 -7.26 4.15
CA ALA A 220 1.03 -7.23 3.37
C ALA A 220 0.93 -8.13 2.14
N ILE A 221 0.43 -9.36 2.31
CA ILE A 221 0.23 -10.32 1.21
C ILE A 221 -0.78 -9.76 0.20
N ASN A 222 -1.95 -9.29 0.67
CA ASN A 222 -2.96 -8.68 -0.20
C ASN A 222 -2.43 -7.46 -0.96
N SER A 223 -1.72 -6.58 -0.28
CA SER A 223 -1.14 -5.38 -0.92
C SER A 223 -0.10 -5.74 -1.97
N SER A 224 0.66 -6.84 -1.77
CA SER A 224 1.62 -7.36 -2.74
C SER A 224 0.90 -7.94 -3.96
N LEU A 225 -0.12 -8.79 -3.74
CA LEU A 225 -0.97 -9.35 -4.79
C LEU A 225 -1.60 -8.26 -5.65
N HIS A 226 -2.25 -7.28 -5.05
CA HIS A 226 -2.84 -6.14 -5.77
C HIS A 226 -1.79 -5.35 -6.56
N SER A 227 -0.59 -5.19 -6.01
CA SER A 227 0.50 -4.48 -6.68
C SER A 227 1.05 -5.23 -7.88
N TYR A 228 1.03 -6.56 -7.85
CA TYR A 228 1.35 -7.41 -8.99
C TYR A 228 0.23 -7.38 -10.02
N LEU A 229 -1.02 -7.61 -9.61
CA LEU A 229 -2.17 -7.70 -10.51
C LEU A 229 -2.33 -6.43 -11.36
N ILE A 230 -2.21 -5.23 -10.76
CA ILE A 230 -2.33 -3.98 -11.54
C ILE A 230 -1.26 -3.90 -12.64
N VAL A 231 -0.03 -4.33 -12.38
CA VAL A 231 1.04 -4.32 -13.38
C VAL A 231 0.82 -5.43 -14.41
N SER A 232 0.34 -6.60 -13.99
CA SER A 232 0.04 -7.74 -14.87
C SER A 232 -1.08 -7.46 -15.87
N TYR A 233 -2.17 -6.80 -15.42
CA TYR A 233 -3.32 -6.43 -16.26
C TYR A 233 -3.12 -5.14 -17.05
N SER A 234 -2.10 -4.34 -16.74
CA SER A 234 -1.82 -3.10 -17.49
C SER A 234 -1.38 -3.41 -18.91
N ARG A 235 -1.82 -2.57 -19.85
CA ARG A 235 -1.41 -2.66 -21.27
C ARG A 235 0.04 -2.23 -21.44
N ALA A 236 0.77 -2.86 -22.34
CA ALA A 236 2.19 -2.58 -22.57
C ALA A 236 2.48 -1.12 -22.96
N ASP A 237 1.58 -0.48 -23.71
CA ASP A 237 1.67 0.91 -24.17
C ASP A 237 1.09 1.93 -23.20
N GLY A 238 0.36 1.49 -22.12
CA GLY A 238 -0.35 2.34 -21.17
C GLY A 238 -0.06 2.07 -19.71
N VAL A 239 0.99 1.31 -19.34
CA VAL A 239 1.29 0.88 -17.97
C VAL A 239 1.30 2.05 -16.98
N SER A 240 1.94 3.15 -17.31
CA SER A 240 2.06 4.32 -16.43
C SER A 240 0.69 4.94 -16.12
N LEU A 241 -0.21 4.99 -17.09
CA LEU A 241 -1.56 5.54 -16.93
C LEU A 241 -2.42 4.63 -16.04
N ASP A 242 -2.43 3.34 -16.32
CA ASP A 242 -3.18 2.34 -15.56
C ASP A 242 -2.71 2.28 -14.10
N VAL A 243 -1.40 2.25 -13.88
CA VAL A 243 -0.79 2.30 -12.55
C VAL A 243 -1.07 3.64 -11.86
N GLY A 244 -1.09 4.75 -12.60
CA GLY A 244 -1.44 6.08 -12.10
C GLY A 244 -2.87 6.15 -11.59
N PHE A 245 -3.83 5.66 -12.35
CA PHE A 245 -5.24 5.57 -11.96
C PHE A 245 -5.44 4.73 -10.69
N TYR A 246 -4.78 3.58 -10.63
CA TYR A 246 -4.77 2.73 -9.44
C TYR A 246 -4.19 3.43 -8.20
N TYR A 247 -3.12 4.23 -8.34
CA TYR A 247 -2.58 5.01 -7.21
C TYR A 247 -3.49 6.16 -6.79
N MET A 248 -4.19 6.78 -7.74
CA MET A 248 -5.20 7.79 -7.44
C MET A 248 -6.34 7.17 -6.60
N ALA A 249 -6.87 6.02 -6.99
CA ALA A 249 -7.88 5.29 -6.22
C ALA A 249 -7.36 4.90 -4.82
N ASN A 250 -6.11 4.44 -4.73
CA ASN A 250 -5.47 4.16 -3.45
C ASN A 250 -5.38 5.40 -2.54
N ALA A 251 -5.04 6.56 -3.08
CA ALA A 251 -4.96 7.81 -2.32
C ALA A 251 -6.34 8.27 -1.86
N ALA A 252 -7.36 8.17 -2.72
CA ALA A 252 -8.75 8.50 -2.39
C ALA A 252 -9.30 7.57 -1.29
N GLY A 253 -9.03 6.25 -1.36
CA GLY A 253 -9.43 5.30 -0.32
C GLY A 253 -8.79 5.61 1.03
N ARG A 254 -7.51 5.97 1.03
CA ARG A 254 -6.81 6.38 2.24
C ARG A 254 -7.36 7.66 2.84
N LEU A 255 -7.66 8.66 2.00
CA LEU A 255 -8.29 9.91 2.44
C LEU A 255 -9.64 9.63 3.11
N LEU A 256 -10.50 8.86 2.45
CA LEU A 256 -11.80 8.48 3.01
C LEU A 256 -11.63 7.71 4.33
N GLY A 257 -10.74 6.71 4.37
CA GLY A 257 -10.46 5.94 5.57
C GLY A 257 -9.97 6.81 6.73
N THR A 258 -9.08 7.77 6.47
CA THR A 258 -8.57 8.68 7.49
C THR A 258 -9.66 9.60 8.05
N ILE A 259 -10.52 10.15 7.19
CA ILE A 259 -11.66 10.99 7.62
C ILE A 259 -12.63 10.16 8.48
N LEU A 260 -13.00 8.97 7.99
CA LEU A 260 -13.86 8.05 8.74
C LEU A 260 -13.23 7.62 10.06
N SER A 261 -11.90 7.42 10.10
CA SER A 261 -11.17 7.04 11.31
C SER A 261 -11.42 8.01 12.45
N GLY A 262 -11.24 9.31 12.21
CA GLY A 262 -11.47 10.34 13.23
C GLY A 262 -12.93 10.45 13.62
N TRP A 263 -13.81 10.55 12.63
CA TRP A 263 -15.24 10.76 12.86
C TRP A 263 -15.91 9.57 13.56
N VAL A 264 -15.70 8.36 13.05
CA VAL A 264 -16.32 7.14 13.61
C VAL A 264 -15.78 6.83 14.99
N TYR A 265 -14.47 7.01 15.20
CA TYR A 265 -13.85 6.79 16.50
C TYR A 265 -14.42 7.70 17.58
N GLN A 266 -14.62 8.98 17.26
CA GLN A 266 -15.19 9.94 18.19
C GLN A 266 -16.63 9.64 18.59
N GLN A 267 -17.43 9.07 17.68
CA GLN A 267 -18.85 8.79 17.92
C GLN A 267 -19.10 7.40 18.52
N TRP A 268 -18.36 6.38 18.08
CA TRP A 268 -18.66 4.98 18.38
C TRP A 268 -17.44 4.13 18.78
N GLY A 269 -16.26 4.75 18.87
CA GLY A 269 -15.04 4.08 19.32
C GLY A 269 -14.40 3.13 18.31
N LEU A 270 -13.36 2.39 18.77
CA LEU A 270 -12.52 1.56 17.93
C LEU A 270 -13.27 0.36 17.31
N ILE A 271 -14.21 -0.24 18.05
CA ILE A 271 -14.97 -1.40 17.58
C ILE A 271 -15.76 -1.04 16.31
N ALA A 272 -16.41 0.13 16.28
CA ALA A 272 -17.13 0.59 15.10
C ALA A 272 -16.20 0.80 13.89
N CYS A 273 -15.01 1.34 14.10
CA CYS A 273 -13.99 1.45 13.06
C CYS A 273 -13.60 0.08 12.49
N LEU A 274 -13.44 -0.94 13.35
CA LEU A 274 -13.13 -2.32 12.93
C LEU A 274 -14.28 -2.97 12.17
N MET A 275 -15.54 -2.70 12.53
CA MET A 275 -16.72 -3.19 11.79
C MET A 275 -16.80 -2.56 10.40
N ILE A 276 -16.56 -1.26 10.28
CA ILE A 276 -16.48 -0.58 8.98
C ILE A 276 -15.31 -1.13 8.15
N SER A 277 -14.15 -1.37 8.77
CA SER A 277 -13.02 -2.04 8.10
C SER A 277 -13.42 -3.39 7.52
N THR A 278 -14.12 -4.20 8.30
CA THR A 278 -14.64 -5.51 7.88
C THR A 278 -15.59 -5.36 6.67
N LEU A 279 -16.53 -4.43 6.72
CA LEU A 279 -17.45 -4.15 5.61
C LEU A 279 -16.71 -3.74 4.33
N LEU A 280 -15.75 -2.82 4.42
CA LEU A 280 -14.96 -2.38 3.27
C LEU A 280 -14.13 -3.52 2.67
N LEU A 281 -13.61 -4.44 3.51
CA LEU A 281 -12.89 -5.63 3.04
C LEU A 281 -13.81 -6.66 2.38
N LEU A 282 -15.04 -6.85 2.87
CA LEU A 282 -16.07 -7.66 2.22
C LEU A 282 -16.39 -7.12 0.82
N LEU A 283 -16.60 -5.80 0.71
CA LEU A 283 -16.84 -5.15 -0.57
C LEU A 283 -15.63 -5.26 -1.51
N SER A 284 -14.41 -5.15 -0.97
CA SER A 284 -13.18 -5.37 -1.73
C SER A 284 -13.09 -6.81 -2.26
N THR A 285 -13.42 -7.80 -1.42
CA THR A 285 -13.45 -9.22 -1.82
C THR A 285 -14.48 -9.46 -2.94
N ALA A 286 -15.67 -8.90 -2.79
CA ALA A 286 -16.70 -8.95 -3.81
C ALA A 286 -16.22 -8.29 -5.12
N ALA A 287 -15.59 -7.11 -5.05
CA ALA A 287 -15.08 -6.45 -6.25
C ALA A 287 -14.03 -7.32 -6.99
N ILE A 288 -13.08 -7.92 -6.26
CA ILE A 288 -12.05 -8.79 -6.86
C ILE A 288 -12.67 -10.04 -7.51
N SER A 289 -13.76 -10.55 -6.97
CA SER A 289 -14.44 -11.73 -7.53
C SER A 289 -14.96 -11.51 -8.96
N PHE A 290 -15.20 -10.27 -9.36
CA PHE A 290 -15.59 -9.88 -10.72
C PHE A 290 -14.41 -9.67 -11.67
N LEU A 291 -13.16 -9.87 -11.22
CA LEU A 291 -12.00 -9.74 -12.08
C LEU A 291 -12.03 -10.82 -13.17
N PRO A 292 -11.93 -10.48 -14.46
CA PRO A 292 -11.89 -11.48 -15.54
C PRO A 292 -10.61 -12.32 -15.45
N ALA A 293 -10.66 -13.54 -15.99
CA ALA A 293 -9.44 -14.34 -16.15
C ALA A 293 -8.47 -13.61 -17.10
N ARG A 294 -7.16 -13.71 -16.84
CA ARG A 294 -6.16 -12.97 -17.62
C ARG A 294 -6.14 -13.36 -19.10
N ASP A 295 -6.37 -14.66 -19.39
CA ASP A 295 -6.38 -15.17 -20.76
C ASP A 295 -7.51 -14.61 -21.61
N SER A 296 -8.62 -14.17 -20.97
CA SER A 296 -9.75 -13.53 -21.66
C SER A 296 -9.50 -12.03 -21.99
N VAL A 297 -8.39 -11.46 -21.53
CA VAL A 297 -8.05 -10.03 -21.71
C VAL A 297 -6.98 -9.83 -22.77
N LYS A 298 -6.31 -10.89 -23.23
CA LYS A 298 -5.44 -10.82 -24.41
C LYS A 298 -6.34 -10.63 -25.64
N GLU A 299 -6.46 -9.40 -26.13
CA GLU A 299 -7.12 -9.11 -27.42
C GLU A 299 -6.47 -9.97 -28.52
N PRO A 300 -7.30 -10.50 -29.46
CA PRO A 300 -6.75 -11.08 -30.68
C PRO A 300 -5.93 -10.00 -31.40
N GLN A 301 -4.74 -10.37 -31.85
CA GLN A 301 -3.82 -9.54 -32.65
C GLN A 301 -4.46 -9.10 -33.93
#